data_a4bd8c1729c569629936a17208e215c7
#
_entry.id   a4bd8c1729c569629936a17208e215c7
#
_cell.length_a   1.000
_cell.length_b   1.000
_cell.length_c   1.000
_cell.angle_alpha   90.00
_cell.angle_beta   90.00
_cell.angle_gamma   90.00
#
_symmetry.space_group_name_H-M   'P 1'
#
loop_
_entity.id
_entity.type
_entity.pdbx_description
1 polymer ?
#
loop_
_entity_poly.entity_id
_entity_poly.type
_entity_poly.pdbx_seq_one_letter_code
_entity_poly.pdbx_strand_id
1 'polypeptide(L)'
;MTRSGSNASCPTKRDRVYNAVVAKTLNYLTLHNEELCCGLNDPVTFALILAGGIIVIGFLGNYLFKRIGIPDMLFLMILGLLIGPITGVVNGSSLMGFAPYLATVALVFLLFDGGMAVNIRRVFSESPRALILAVTSFIASATVTSLLVALVVIPGASFLYSLLLGTILGGSSSTIVISMASRLKMSEKGSTILSLESVISDILCIVISLAIIEMILPGGTVDFATVAKSVASRFCIGAVFGALVGIGWLTVLKWVAKTAYSYMLTLGVVLLAYALSEFLGGSGALCSLLLGIVLGNEKEIYGMLKTRKPAGQVVDAGLKRFESEMAFILRAFFFVYLGLIVTTINVTIIIAGVLLSFSLLLIRFGAVHLATAHSELTQERTTMSLLLSRGLAAAVL
;
A
#
# COMPACT_ATOMS: atom_id res chain seq x y z
N MET A 1 -79.90 27.71 -3.31
CA MET A 1 -79.95 27.73 -1.81
C MET A 1 -79.19 26.55 -1.29
N THR A 2 -78.05 26.80 -0.68
CA THR A 2 -77.50 26.28 0.59
C THR A 2 -76.07 26.76 0.71
N ARG A 3 -75.89 27.76 1.58
CA ARG A 3 -74.58 28.25 2.05
C ARG A 3 -74.02 27.21 3.02
N SER A 4 -72.77 26.74 2.77
CA SER A 4 -71.96 26.08 3.79
C SER A 4 -70.96 27.10 4.32
N GLY A 5 -71.21 27.60 5.53
CA GLY A 5 -70.32 28.49 6.24
C GLY A 5 -69.17 27.68 6.86
N SER A 6 -67.94 27.96 6.48
CA SER A 6 -66.73 27.50 7.18
C SER A 6 -66.49 28.45 8.38
N ASN A 7 -66.72 27.97 9.59
CA ASN A 7 -66.30 28.62 10.83
C ASN A 7 -64.74 28.52 10.92
N ALA A 8 -64.05 29.52 10.42
CA ALA A 8 -62.66 29.71 10.75
C ALA A 8 -62.57 30.33 12.16
N SER A 9 -62.33 29.50 13.17
CA SER A 9 -62.07 29.96 14.53
C SER A 9 -60.79 30.80 14.52
N CYS A 10 -60.87 32.04 15.01
CA CYS A 10 -59.75 32.93 15.16
C CYS A 10 -58.69 32.30 16.11
N PRO A 11 -57.42 32.17 15.71
CA PRO A 11 -56.39 31.50 16.53
C PRO A 11 -56.21 32.25 17.85
N THR A 12 -56.27 31.49 18.95
CA THR A 12 -56.10 32.04 20.30
C THR A 12 -54.73 32.68 20.49
N LYS A 13 -54.60 33.59 21.47
CA LYS A 13 -53.34 34.23 21.80
C LYS A 13 -52.23 33.20 22.08
N ARG A 14 -52.59 32.01 22.56
CA ARG A 14 -51.71 30.87 22.84
C ARG A 14 -51.21 30.19 21.55
N ASP A 15 -52.06 30.05 20.55
CA ASP A 15 -51.71 29.47 19.26
C ASP A 15 -50.80 30.38 18.46
N ARG A 16 -50.95 31.69 18.58
CA ARG A 16 -50.05 32.69 17.96
C ARG A 16 -48.65 32.65 18.59
N VAL A 17 -48.54 32.50 19.90
CA VAL A 17 -47.26 32.39 20.61
C VAL A 17 -46.57 31.08 20.26
N TYR A 18 -47.32 29.97 20.22
CA TYR A 18 -46.80 28.66 19.86
C TYR A 18 -46.25 28.64 18.42
N ASN A 19 -47.03 29.13 17.47
CA ASN A 19 -46.63 29.23 16.07
C ASN A 19 -45.45 30.19 15.86
N ALA A 20 -45.32 31.25 16.61
CA ALA A 20 -44.17 32.17 16.56
C ALA A 20 -42.91 31.53 17.14
N VAL A 21 -43.03 30.73 18.20
CA VAL A 21 -41.90 29.99 18.78
C VAL A 21 -41.46 28.89 17.84
N VAL A 22 -42.38 28.10 17.28
CA VAL A 22 -42.07 27.04 16.32
C VAL A 22 -41.42 27.60 15.05
N ALA A 23 -41.97 28.73 14.51
CA ALA A 23 -41.36 29.38 13.34
C ALA A 23 -39.98 29.93 13.64
N LYS A 24 -39.76 30.46 14.84
CA LYS A 24 -38.44 30.97 15.25
C LYS A 24 -37.42 29.85 15.46
N THR A 25 -37.87 28.71 16.00
CA THR A 25 -37.02 27.51 16.18
C THR A 25 -36.72 26.85 14.83
N LEU A 26 -37.67 26.75 13.93
CA LEU A 26 -37.46 26.27 12.56
C LEU A 26 -36.51 27.18 11.78
N ASN A 27 -36.67 28.50 11.87
CA ASN A 27 -35.75 29.45 11.25
C ASN A 27 -34.34 29.36 11.83
N TYR A 28 -34.22 29.14 13.15
CA TYR A 28 -32.91 28.94 13.78
C TYR A 28 -32.25 27.65 13.30
N LEU A 29 -33.00 26.56 13.15
CA LEU A 29 -32.53 25.27 12.63
C LEU A 29 -32.18 25.35 11.14
N THR A 30 -32.93 26.10 10.33
CA THR A 30 -32.61 26.30 8.90
C THR A 30 -31.41 27.19 8.72
N LEU A 31 -31.28 28.29 9.46
CA LEU A 31 -30.08 29.15 9.42
C LEU A 31 -28.83 28.41 9.90
N HIS A 32 -28.95 27.60 10.95
CA HIS A 32 -27.83 26.79 11.45
C HIS A 32 -27.44 25.67 10.49
N ASN A 33 -28.39 25.09 9.76
CA ASN A 33 -28.13 24.15 8.69
C ASN A 33 -27.48 24.83 7.47
N GLU A 34 -27.86 26.04 7.11
CA GLU A 34 -27.22 26.80 6.02
C GLU A 34 -25.79 27.22 6.39
N GLU A 35 -25.54 27.65 7.63
CA GLU A 35 -24.18 27.95 8.12
C GLU A 35 -23.31 26.68 8.19
N LEU A 36 -23.88 25.55 8.62
CA LEU A 36 -23.18 24.26 8.65
C LEU A 36 -22.87 23.76 7.22
N CYS A 37 -23.81 23.90 6.30
CA CYS A 37 -23.60 23.59 4.89
C CYS A 37 -22.60 24.54 4.22
N CYS A 38 -22.58 25.83 4.60
CA CYS A 38 -21.62 26.80 4.08
C CYS A 38 -20.19 26.51 4.58
N GLY A 39 -20.04 26.10 5.85
CA GLY A 39 -18.73 25.67 6.40
C GLY A 39 -18.19 24.39 5.80
N LEU A 40 -19.07 23.44 5.41
CA LEU A 40 -18.68 22.22 4.70
C LEU A 40 -18.33 22.47 3.22
N ASN A 41 -18.80 23.58 2.63
CA ASN A 41 -18.47 23.97 1.26
C ASN A 41 -17.12 24.69 1.14
N ASP A 42 -16.49 25.06 2.26
CA ASP A 42 -15.11 25.56 2.22
C ASP A 42 -14.13 24.41 1.89
N PRO A 43 -13.39 24.50 0.77
CA PRO A 43 -12.51 23.40 0.33
C PRO A 43 -11.42 23.07 1.34
N VAL A 44 -11.01 24.02 2.17
CA VAL A 44 -10.00 23.81 3.22
C VAL A 44 -10.61 23.01 4.38
N THR A 45 -11.77 23.42 4.86
CA THR A 45 -12.49 22.72 5.94
C THR A 45 -12.84 21.28 5.53
N PHE A 46 -13.32 21.11 4.31
CA PHE A 46 -13.59 19.77 3.75
C PHE A 46 -12.32 18.90 3.67
N ALA A 47 -11.20 19.44 3.18
CA ALA A 47 -9.94 18.72 3.11
C ALA A 47 -9.41 18.30 4.49
N LEU A 48 -9.57 19.15 5.51
CA LEU A 48 -9.17 18.85 6.88
C LEU A 48 -10.05 17.75 7.51
N ILE A 49 -11.37 17.81 7.30
CA ILE A 49 -12.31 16.76 7.75
C ILE A 49 -11.97 15.43 7.08
N LEU A 50 -11.72 15.45 5.77
CA LEU A 50 -11.34 14.26 5.01
C LEU A 50 -10.01 13.67 5.53
N ALA A 51 -8.99 14.53 5.69
CA ALA A 51 -7.67 14.09 6.17
C ALA A 51 -7.75 13.52 7.59
N GLY A 52 -8.41 14.22 8.51
CA GLY A 52 -8.62 13.73 9.88
C GLY A 52 -9.45 12.45 9.92
N GLY A 53 -10.50 12.38 9.11
CA GLY A 53 -11.35 11.19 8.98
C GLY A 53 -10.57 9.97 8.47
N ILE A 54 -9.72 10.13 7.46
CA ILE A 54 -8.87 9.06 6.93
C ILE A 54 -7.95 8.50 8.03
N ILE A 55 -7.32 9.35 8.81
CA ILE A 55 -6.41 8.93 9.89
C ILE A 55 -7.19 8.18 10.97
N VAL A 56 -8.33 8.71 11.43
CA VAL A 56 -9.15 8.09 12.48
C VAL A 56 -9.73 6.76 12.01
N ILE A 57 -10.30 6.71 10.79
CA ILE A 57 -10.88 5.48 10.23
C ILE A 57 -9.79 4.46 9.93
N GLY A 58 -8.62 4.90 9.45
CA GLY A 58 -7.46 4.02 9.27
C GLY A 58 -7.00 3.39 10.57
N PHE A 59 -6.91 4.17 11.65
CA PHE A 59 -6.59 3.66 12.98
C PHE A 59 -7.65 2.67 13.49
N LEU A 60 -8.93 3.02 13.32
CA LEU A 60 -10.05 2.15 13.71
C LEU A 60 -10.04 0.85 12.89
N GLY A 61 -9.78 0.94 11.58
CA GLY A 61 -9.60 -0.22 10.70
C GLY A 61 -8.47 -1.13 11.15
N ASN A 62 -7.31 -0.58 11.51
CA ASN A 62 -6.19 -1.34 12.06
C ASN A 62 -6.54 -1.99 13.43
N TYR A 63 -7.29 -1.30 14.28
CA TYR A 63 -7.79 -1.86 15.52
C TYR A 63 -8.78 -3.02 15.28
N LEU A 64 -9.71 -2.83 14.32
CA LEU A 64 -10.65 -3.86 13.89
C LEU A 64 -9.94 -5.07 13.24
N PHE A 65 -8.91 -4.82 12.44
CA PHE A 65 -8.07 -5.85 11.86
C PHE A 65 -7.48 -6.76 12.95
N LYS A 66 -6.99 -6.18 14.03
CA LYS A 66 -6.49 -6.95 15.18
C LYS A 66 -7.58 -7.81 15.84
N ARG A 67 -8.86 -7.47 15.72
CA ARG A 67 -9.97 -8.24 16.29
C ARG A 67 -10.61 -9.23 15.30
N ILE A 68 -10.94 -8.76 14.09
CA ILE A 68 -11.76 -9.51 13.11
C ILE A 68 -10.88 -10.23 12.07
N GLY A 69 -9.70 -9.69 11.75
CA GLY A 69 -8.78 -10.27 10.75
C GLY A 69 -9.00 -9.74 9.33
N ILE A 70 -9.86 -8.76 9.12
CA ILE A 70 -10.07 -8.13 7.82
C ILE A 70 -9.03 -7.00 7.67
N PRO A 71 -8.19 -7.00 6.61
CA PRO A 71 -7.17 -5.98 6.41
C PRO A 71 -7.73 -4.56 6.42
N ASP A 72 -7.04 -3.64 7.11
CA ASP A 72 -7.39 -2.22 7.21
C ASP A 72 -7.48 -1.51 5.85
N MET A 73 -6.68 -1.96 4.89
CA MET A 73 -6.67 -1.46 3.51
C MET A 73 -8.04 -1.57 2.82
N LEU A 74 -8.80 -2.63 3.09
CA LEU A 74 -10.14 -2.79 2.54
C LEU A 74 -11.12 -1.74 3.07
N PHE A 75 -11.07 -1.43 4.37
CA PHE A 75 -11.91 -0.38 4.94
C PHE A 75 -11.60 0.99 4.36
N LEU A 76 -10.31 1.28 4.15
CA LEU A 76 -9.86 2.54 3.58
C LEU A 76 -10.27 2.67 2.11
N MET A 77 -10.15 1.60 1.33
CA MET A 77 -10.57 1.58 -0.06
C MET A 77 -12.09 1.71 -0.20
N ILE A 78 -12.87 1.02 0.66
CA ILE A 78 -14.33 1.17 0.72
C ILE A 78 -14.71 2.60 1.11
N LEU A 79 -14.01 3.22 2.06
CA LEU A 79 -14.22 4.62 2.43
C LEU A 79 -14.01 5.55 1.22
N GLY A 80 -12.93 5.35 0.46
CA GLY A 80 -12.66 6.11 -0.77
C GLY A 80 -13.77 5.91 -1.81
N LEU A 81 -14.24 4.68 -2.01
CA LEU A 81 -15.33 4.35 -2.91
C LEU A 81 -16.66 5.02 -2.49
N LEU A 82 -16.94 5.06 -1.19
CA LEU A 82 -18.13 5.74 -0.65
C LEU A 82 -18.07 7.25 -0.90
N ILE A 83 -16.93 7.90 -0.61
CA ILE A 83 -16.78 9.36 -0.73
C ILE A 83 -16.70 9.79 -2.20
N GLY A 84 -16.11 8.98 -3.08
CA GLY A 84 -15.95 9.27 -4.51
C GLY A 84 -17.15 8.82 -5.33
N PRO A 85 -17.07 7.66 -5.99
CA PRO A 85 -18.05 7.25 -7.01
C PRO A 85 -19.46 7.03 -6.48
N ILE A 86 -19.65 6.69 -5.20
CA ILE A 86 -21.00 6.41 -4.65
C ILE A 86 -21.72 7.71 -4.26
N THR A 87 -21.08 8.60 -3.51
CA THR A 87 -21.71 9.85 -3.05
C THR A 87 -21.49 11.02 -4.00
N GLY A 88 -20.48 10.96 -4.86
CA GLY A 88 -20.12 12.03 -5.78
C GLY A 88 -19.57 13.30 -5.10
N VAL A 89 -19.26 13.24 -3.80
CA VAL A 89 -18.76 14.38 -3.01
C VAL A 89 -17.39 14.83 -3.52
N VAL A 90 -16.55 13.88 -3.93
CA VAL A 90 -15.23 14.15 -4.50
C VAL A 90 -15.17 13.60 -5.92
N ASN A 91 -14.82 14.45 -6.86
CA ASN A 91 -14.63 14.03 -8.25
C ASN A 91 -13.23 13.42 -8.42
N GLY A 92 -13.18 12.09 -8.59
CA GLY A 92 -11.93 11.35 -8.75
C GLY A 92 -11.10 11.81 -9.96
N SER A 93 -11.73 12.29 -11.03
CA SER A 93 -11.00 12.78 -12.22
C SER A 93 -10.15 14.01 -11.93
N SER A 94 -10.60 14.90 -11.04
CA SER A 94 -9.84 16.09 -10.63
C SER A 94 -8.59 15.73 -9.81
N LEU A 95 -8.59 14.57 -9.18
CA LEU A 95 -7.48 14.10 -8.34
C LEU A 95 -6.46 13.25 -9.11
N MET A 96 -6.77 12.80 -10.34
CA MET A 96 -5.86 11.94 -11.12
C MET A 96 -4.46 12.53 -11.30
N GLY A 97 -4.34 13.87 -11.38
CA GLY A 97 -3.05 14.55 -11.47
C GLY A 97 -2.14 14.36 -10.25
N PHE A 98 -2.70 14.05 -9.07
CA PHE A 98 -1.95 13.80 -7.84
C PHE A 98 -1.52 12.32 -7.67
N ALA A 99 -2.09 11.40 -8.47
CA ALA A 99 -1.81 9.96 -8.37
C ALA A 99 -0.31 9.63 -8.33
N PRO A 100 0.51 10.06 -9.31
CA PRO A 100 1.91 9.68 -9.37
C PRO A 100 2.71 10.20 -8.17
N TYR A 101 2.37 11.38 -7.65
CA TYR A 101 3.08 11.96 -6.49
C TYR A 101 2.76 11.18 -5.22
N LEU A 102 1.47 10.93 -4.96
CA LEU A 102 1.05 10.20 -3.77
C LEU A 102 1.52 8.74 -3.81
N ALA A 103 1.42 8.09 -4.96
CA ALA A 103 1.90 6.74 -5.18
C ALA A 103 3.42 6.64 -4.94
N THR A 104 4.21 7.55 -5.52
CA THR A 104 5.66 7.57 -5.35
C THR A 104 6.05 7.78 -3.88
N VAL A 105 5.47 8.75 -3.20
CA VAL A 105 5.77 9.02 -1.78
C VAL A 105 5.37 7.81 -0.91
N ALA A 106 4.20 7.24 -1.14
CA ALA A 106 3.76 6.04 -0.43
C ALA A 106 4.72 4.86 -0.68
N LEU A 107 5.13 4.64 -1.94
CA LEU A 107 6.07 3.58 -2.31
C LEU A 107 7.40 3.73 -1.58
N VAL A 108 7.98 4.93 -1.59
CA VAL A 108 9.27 5.24 -0.93
C VAL A 108 9.24 4.84 0.54
N PHE A 109 8.25 5.34 1.28
CA PHE A 109 8.18 5.08 2.72
C PHE A 109 7.82 3.65 3.06
N LEU A 110 6.95 3.01 2.27
CA LEU A 110 6.55 1.64 2.52
C LEU A 110 7.66 0.64 2.20
N LEU A 111 8.46 0.89 1.15
CA LEU A 111 9.63 0.08 0.86
C LEU A 111 10.73 0.30 1.91
N PHE A 112 10.90 1.53 2.37
CA PHE A 112 11.84 1.84 3.44
C PHE A 112 11.47 1.16 4.76
N ASP A 113 10.20 1.29 5.22
CA ASP A 113 9.68 0.61 6.41
C ASP A 113 9.75 -0.92 6.27
N GLY A 114 9.32 -1.45 5.12
CA GLY A 114 9.46 -2.86 4.78
C GLY A 114 10.91 -3.34 4.82
N GLY A 115 11.84 -2.55 4.29
CA GLY A 115 13.28 -2.82 4.35
C GLY A 115 13.81 -2.87 5.78
N MET A 116 13.40 -1.92 6.63
CA MET A 116 13.80 -1.92 8.05
C MET A 116 13.28 -3.14 8.84
N ALA A 117 12.17 -3.72 8.42
CA ALA A 117 11.62 -4.92 9.04
C ALA A 117 12.36 -6.21 8.65
N VAL A 118 13.14 -6.20 7.56
CA VAL A 118 13.90 -7.36 7.07
C VAL A 118 15.08 -7.67 7.98
N ASN A 119 15.18 -8.92 8.44
CA ASN A 119 16.34 -9.40 9.20
C ASN A 119 17.31 -10.18 8.30
N ILE A 120 18.45 -9.60 8.00
CA ILE A 120 19.47 -10.18 7.10
C ILE A 120 19.92 -11.58 7.55
N ARG A 121 20.09 -11.82 8.85
CA ARG A 121 20.53 -13.15 9.35
C ARG A 121 19.51 -14.24 9.04
N ARG A 122 18.21 -13.93 9.23
CA ARG A 122 17.14 -14.87 8.92
C ARG A 122 17.00 -15.11 7.43
N VAL A 123 17.26 -14.08 6.61
CA VAL A 123 17.29 -14.20 5.14
C VAL A 123 18.27 -15.30 4.73
N PHE A 124 19.49 -15.31 5.27
CA PHE A 124 20.49 -16.30 4.91
C PHE A 124 20.20 -17.71 5.43
N SER A 125 19.49 -17.87 6.55
CA SER A 125 19.19 -19.19 7.13
C SER A 125 18.04 -19.93 6.43
N GLU A 126 16.97 -19.24 6.06
CA GLU A 126 15.75 -19.82 5.46
C GLU A 126 15.60 -19.47 3.96
N SER A 127 16.59 -18.78 3.39
CA SER A 127 16.56 -18.23 2.03
C SER A 127 16.23 -19.24 0.92
N PRO A 128 16.78 -20.47 0.88
CA PRO A 128 16.53 -21.34 -0.28
C PRO A 128 15.05 -21.68 -0.49
N ARG A 129 14.31 -21.98 0.58
CA ARG A 129 12.89 -22.30 0.50
C ARG A 129 12.02 -21.08 0.22
N ALA A 130 12.34 -19.95 0.89
CA ALA A 130 11.67 -18.69 0.64
C ALA A 130 11.88 -18.22 -0.81
N LEU A 131 13.09 -18.37 -1.34
CA LEU A 131 13.41 -18.03 -2.72
C LEU A 131 12.66 -18.92 -3.72
N ILE A 132 12.64 -20.24 -3.50
CA ILE A 132 11.88 -21.18 -4.34
C ILE A 132 10.41 -20.80 -4.33
N LEU A 133 9.82 -20.55 -3.15
CA LEU A 133 8.42 -20.16 -3.03
C LEU A 133 8.15 -18.82 -3.73
N ALA A 134 8.98 -17.80 -3.53
CA ALA A 134 8.82 -16.49 -4.15
C ALA A 134 8.90 -16.57 -5.68
N VAL A 135 9.94 -17.21 -6.20
CA VAL A 135 10.18 -17.29 -7.65
C VAL A 135 9.11 -18.14 -8.33
N THR A 136 8.79 -19.32 -7.79
CA THR A 136 7.77 -20.20 -8.39
C THR A 136 6.37 -19.57 -8.31
N SER A 137 6.00 -18.99 -7.17
CA SER A 137 4.71 -18.31 -7.01
C SER A 137 4.61 -17.08 -7.92
N PHE A 138 5.68 -16.29 -8.02
CA PHE A 138 5.71 -15.10 -8.87
C PHE A 138 5.61 -15.47 -10.35
N ILE A 139 6.46 -16.36 -10.86
CA ILE A 139 6.47 -16.76 -12.27
C ILE A 139 5.11 -17.41 -12.64
N ALA A 140 4.61 -18.33 -11.83
CA ALA A 140 3.33 -18.96 -12.09
C ALA A 140 2.17 -17.94 -12.06
N SER A 141 2.15 -17.02 -11.10
CA SER A 141 1.15 -15.94 -11.03
C SER A 141 1.23 -15.03 -12.25
N ALA A 142 2.42 -14.56 -12.62
CA ALA A 142 2.62 -13.70 -13.77
C ALA A 142 2.17 -14.39 -15.08
N THR A 143 2.58 -15.63 -15.29
CA THR A 143 2.25 -16.38 -16.52
C THR A 143 0.75 -16.69 -16.61
N VAL A 144 0.15 -17.26 -15.57
CA VAL A 144 -1.26 -17.66 -15.62
C VAL A 144 -2.17 -16.45 -15.67
N THR A 145 -1.88 -15.40 -14.91
CA THR A 145 -2.65 -14.14 -14.99
C THR A 145 -2.56 -13.53 -16.38
N SER A 146 -1.37 -13.48 -16.96
CA SER A 146 -1.14 -12.95 -18.31
C SER A 146 -1.96 -13.71 -19.36
N LEU A 147 -1.94 -15.05 -19.31
CA LEU A 147 -2.73 -15.88 -20.21
C LEU A 147 -4.23 -15.69 -20.03
N LEU A 148 -4.71 -15.66 -18.78
CA LEU A 148 -6.12 -15.43 -18.48
C LEU A 148 -6.59 -14.05 -18.99
N VAL A 149 -5.79 -13.03 -18.79
CA VAL A 149 -6.11 -11.68 -19.27
C VAL A 149 -6.16 -11.64 -20.80
N ALA A 150 -5.14 -12.17 -21.47
CA ALA A 150 -5.05 -12.14 -22.93
C ALA A 150 -6.12 -13.00 -23.62
N LEU A 151 -6.52 -14.13 -23.03
CA LEU A 151 -7.43 -15.08 -23.67
C LEU A 151 -8.89 -14.94 -23.23
N VAL A 152 -9.14 -14.53 -21.97
CA VAL A 152 -10.48 -14.57 -21.38
C VAL A 152 -11.00 -13.20 -20.98
N VAL A 153 -10.18 -12.37 -20.31
CA VAL A 153 -10.65 -11.10 -19.75
C VAL A 153 -10.74 -10.01 -20.84
N ILE A 154 -9.69 -9.89 -21.64
CA ILE A 154 -9.61 -8.91 -22.76
C ILE A 154 -9.03 -9.63 -23.97
N PRO A 155 -9.85 -10.42 -24.71
CA PRO A 155 -9.39 -11.13 -25.88
C PRO A 155 -8.81 -10.16 -26.93
N GLY A 156 -7.57 -10.41 -27.37
CA GLY A 156 -6.85 -9.53 -28.28
C GLY A 156 -6.02 -8.43 -27.65
N ALA A 157 -5.96 -8.37 -26.32
CA ALA A 157 -5.00 -7.48 -25.66
C ALA A 157 -3.56 -7.84 -26.03
N SER A 158 -2.70 -6.82 -26.18
CA SER A 158 -1.27 -7.07 -26.38
C SER A 158 -0.70 -7.90 -25.24
N PHE A 159 0.10 -8.90 -25.58
CA PHE A 159 0.72 -9.79 -24.60
C PHE A 159 1.54 -9.03 -23.55
N LEU A 160 2.20 -7.93 -23.94
CA LEU A 160 2.99 -7.10 -23.01
C LEU A 160 2.13 -6.45 -21.92
N TYR A 161 0.94 -5.92 -22.27
CA TYR A 161 0.01 -5.36 -21.25
C TYR A 161 -0.56 -6.45 -20.34
N SER A 162 -0.87 -7.61 -20.90
CA SER A 162 -1.33 -8.75 -20.10
C SER A 162 -0.25 -9.26 -19.16
N LEU A 163 1.02 -9.28 -19.63
CA LEU A 163 2.18 -9.66 -18.84
C LEU A 163 2.46 -8.62 -17.74
N LEU A 164 2.33 -7.34 -18.04
CA LEU A 164 2.45 -6.27 -17.05
C LEU A 164 1.46 -6.46 -15.90
N LEU A 165 0.19 -6.68 -16.23
CA LEU A 165 -0.82 -6.93 -15.19
C LEU A 165 -0.51 -8.21 -14.41
N GLY A 166 -0.04 -9.26 -15.07
CA GLY A 166 0.37 -10.51 -14.44
C GLY A 166 1.54 -10.33 -13.46
N THR A 167 2.54 -9.54 -13.82
CA THR A 167 3.69 -9.25 -12.95
C THR A 167 3.31 -8.35 -11.78
N ILE A 168 2.48 -7.33 -12.00
CA ILE A 168 1.93 -6.47 -10.95
C ILE A 168 1.16 -7.31 -9.92
N LEU A 169 0.31 -8.23 -10.36
CA LEU A 169 -0.43 -9.13 -9.47
C LEU A 169 0.41 -10.27 -8.89
N GLY A 170 1.67 -10.41 -9.28
CA GLY A 170 2.59 -11.44 -8.77
C GLY A 170 3.10 -11.18 -7.35
N GLY A 171 3.17 -9.94 -6.91
CA GLY A 171 3.69 -9.55 -5.60
C GLY A 171 2.79 -9.95 -4.43
N SER A 172 3.39 -10.22 -3.26
CA SER A 172 2.72 -10.60 -2.03
C SER A 172 2.99 -9.57 -0.92
N SER A 173 2.02 -9.24 -0.08
CA SER A 173 2.15 -8.21 0.96
C SER A 173 2.78 -8.73 2.25
N SER A 174 3.99 -8.29 2.56
CA SER A 174 4.69 -8.65 3.80
C SER A 174 3.93 -8.21 5.07
N THR A 175 3.34 -7.02 5.06
CA THR A 175 2.59 -6.48 6.21
C THR A 175 1.38 -7.35 6.57
N ILE A 176 0.61 -7.79 5.57
CA ILE A 176 -0.55 -8.66 5.79
C ILE A 176 -0.09 -10.06 6.21
N VAL A 177 0.92 -10.60 5.53
CA VAL A 177 1.47 -11.94 5.82
C VAL A 177 1.96 -12.03 7.26
N ILE A 178 2.79 -11.09 7.72
CA ILE A 178 3.33 -11.09 9.08
C ILE A 178 2.20 -11.01 10.12
N SER A 179 1.25 -10.11 9.90
CA SER A 179 0.12 -9.91 10.81
C SER A 179 -0.77 -11.16 10.90
N MET A 180 -1.04 -11.81 9.78
CA MET A 180 -1.87 -13.02 9.71
C MET A 180 -1.13 -14.25 10.25
N ALA A 181 0.15 -14.42 9.94
CA ALA A 181 0.98 -15.52 10.46
C ALA A 181 1.03 -15.50 12.00
N SER A 182 1.17 -14.31 12.59
CA SER A 182 1.11 -14.14 14.04
C SER A 182 -0.24 -14.54 14.63
N ARG A 183 -1.37 -14.19 13.97
CA ARG A 183 -2.72 -14.55 14.44
C ARG A 183 -3.01 -16.03 14.34
N LEU A 184 -2.57 -16.66 13.28
CA LEU A 184 -2.75 -18.09 13.03
C LEU A 184 -1.78 -18.96 13.84
N LYS A 185 -0.97 -18.33 14.70
CA LYS A 185 0.04 -18.99 15.57
C LYS A 185 0.94 -19.93 14.76
N MET A 186 1.36 -19.48 13.59
CA MET A 186 2.28 -20.24 12.76
C MET A 186 3.64 -20.41 13.43
N SER A 187 4.37 -21.44 13.05
CA SER A 187 5.73 -21.63 13.51
C SER A 187 6.62 -20.44 13.11
N GLU A 188 7.68 -20.21 13.89
CA GLU A 188 8.64 -19.16 13.57
C GLU A 188 9.28 -19.38 12.19
N LYS A 189 9.51 -20.63 11.80
CA LYS A 189 9.99 -21.03 10.47
C LYS A 189 9.02 -20.66 9.36
N GLY A 190 7.75 -21.07 9.47
CA GLY A 190 6.72 -20.77 8.47
C GLY A 190 6.50 -19.28 8.29
N SER A 191 6.40 -18.54 9.40
CA SER A 191 6.26 -17.09 9.39
C SER A 191 7.46 -16.40 8.74
N THR A 192 8.69 -16.87 9.01
CA THR A 192 9.91 -16.31 8.42
C THR A 192 9.95 -16.55 6.91
N ILE A 193 9.64 -17.77 6.44
CA ILE A 193 9.62 -18.12 5.01
C ILE A 193 8.60 -17.26 4.28
N LEU A 194 7.40 -17.09 4.81
CA LEU A 194 6.35 -16.28 4.19
C LEU A 194 6.73 -14.79 4.17
N SER A 195 7.36 -14.28 5.23
CA SER A 195 7.83 -12.89 5.27
C SER A 195 8.91 -12.63 4.23
N LEU A 196 9.87 -13.55 4.10
CA LEU A 196 10.92 -13.46 3.10
C LEU A 196 10.38 -13.62 1.67
N GLU A 197 9.48 -14.57 1.46
CA GLU A 197 8.78 -14.75 0.19
C GLU A 197 8.10 -13.45 -0.25
N SER A 198 7.38 -12.80 0.66
CA SER A 198 6.71 -11.54 0.38
C SER A 198 7.69 -10.44 -0.04
N VAL A 199 8.77 -10.26 0.69
CA VAL A 199 9.77 -9.22 0.35
C VAL A 199 10.41 -9.51 -1.00
N ILE A 200 10.78 -10.77 -1.27
CA ILE A 200 11.39 -11.15 -2.56
C ILE A 200 10.40 -10.97 -3.71
N SER A 201 9.14 -11.37 -3.52
CA SER A 201 8.11 -11.21 -4.55
C SER A 201 7.75 -9.75 -4.82
N ASP A 202 7.78 -8.87 -3.81
CA ASP A 202 7.61 -7.42 -4.00
C ASP A 202 8.75 -6.83 -4.84
N ILE A 203 9.99 -7.24 -4.58
CA ILE A 203 11.15 -6.82 -5.39
C ILE A 203 11.00 -7.30 -6.84
N LEU A 204 10.65 -8.58 -7.05
CA LEU A 204 10.43 -9.13 -8.40
C LEU A 204 9.29 -8.41 -9.12
N CYS A 205 8.19 -8.14 -8.43
CA CYS A 205 7.06 -7.39 -8.95
C CYS A 205 7.48 -6.01 -9.48
N ILE A 206 8.19 -5.22 -8.66
CA ILE A 206 8.62 -3.88 -9.01
C ILE A 206 9.60 -3.91 -10.18
N VAL A 207 10.64 -4.72 -10.07
CA VAL A 207 11.72 -4.76 -11.07
C VAL A 207 11.22 -5.21 -12.44
N ILE A 208 10.44 -6.30 -12.48
CA ILE A 208 9.98 -6.87 -13.73
C ILE A 208 8.85 -6.02 -14.33
N SER A 209 7.97 -5.45 -13.52
CA SER A 209 6.92 -4.55 -14.03
C SER A 209 7.51 -3.27 -14.63
N LEU A 210 8.50 -2.65 -13.98
CA LEU A 210 9.22 -1.50 -14.54
C LEU A 210 9.92 -1.86 -15.85
N ALA A 211 10.52 -3.05 -15.92
CA ALA A 211 11.13 -3.55 -17.17
C ALA A 211 10.12 -3.63 -18.31
N ILE A 212 8.93 -4.17 -18.03
CA ILE A 212 7.88 -4.31 -19.04
C ILE A 212 7.34 -2.93 -19.45
N ILE A 213 7.19 -2.00 -18.49
CA ILE A 213 6.80 -0.61 -18.79
C ILE A 213 7.80 0.04 -19.74
N GLU A 214 9.10 -0.15 -19.50
CA GLU A 214 10.15 0.35 -20.42
C GLU A 214 10.08 -0.29 -21.83
N MET A 215 9.61 -1.52 -21.95
CA MET A 215 9.36 -2.17 -23.24
C MET A 215 8.14 -1.62 -23.97
N ILE A 216 7.14 -1.14 -23.24
CA ILE A 216 5.89 -0.61 -23.81
C ILE A 216 6.05 0.83 -24.29
N LEU A 217 6.79 1.68 -23.55
CA LEU A 217 6.89 3.13 -23.79
C LEU A 217 7.50 3.54 -25.15
N PRO A 218 8.57 2.92 -25.68
CA PRO A 218 9.25 3.40 -26.90
C PRO A 218 8.52 3.14 -28.23
N GLY A 219 7.44 2.36 -28.25
CA GLY A 219 6.69 2.05 -29.49
C GLY A 219 7.49 1.37 -30.62
N GLY A 220 8.70 0.87 -30.33
CA GLY A 220 9.62 0.27 -31.27
C GLY A 220 9.99 -1.16 -30.91
N THR A 221 10.58 -1.88 -31.88
CA THR A 221 11.16 -3.21 -31.66
C THR A 221 12.40 -3.08 -30.78
N VAL A 222 12.20 -3.10 -29.46
CA VAL A 222 13.33 -3.05 -28.52
C VAL A 222 13.87 -4.47 -28.37
N ASP A 223 15.16 -4.61 -28.63
CA ASP A 223 15.86 -5.89 -28.44
C ASP A 223 15.81 -6.30 -26.96
N PHE A 224 15.40 -7.53 -26.69
CA PHE A 224 15.32 -8.08 -25.33
C PHE A 224 16.64 -7.92 -24.54
N ALA A 225 17.77 -8.06 -25.22
CA ALA A 225 19.08 -7.89 -24.59
C ALA A 225 19.32 -6.45 -24.08
N THR A 226 18.86 -5.46 -24.85
CA THR A 226 18.97 -4.04 -24.46
C THR A 226 18.09 -3.72 -23.24
N VAL A 227 16.87 -4.25 -23.22
CA VAL A 227 15.97 -4.08 -22.08
C VAL A 227 16.53 -4.77 -20.83
N ALA A 228 16.97 -6.02 -20.95
CA ALA A 228 17.56 -6.75 -19.82
C ALA A 228 18.78 -6.03 -19.26
N LYS A 229 19.60 -5.42 -20.11
CA LYS A 229 20.76 -4.60 -19.69
C LYS A 229 20.32 -3.33 -18.97
N SER A 230 19.32 -2.62 -19.47
CA SER A 230 18.76 -1.42 -18.84
C SER A 230 18.21 -1.74 -17.44
N VAL A 231 17.40 -2.79 -17.33
CA VAL A 231 16.83 -3.25 -16.06
C VAL A 231 17.90 -3.66 -15.07
N ALA A 232 18.88 -4.46 -15.50
CA ALA A 232 19.99 -4.86 -14.65
C ALA A 232 20.81 -3.65 -14.18
N SER A 233 21.05 -2.68 -15.07
CA SER A 233 21.73 -1.43 -14.72
C SER A 233 20.96 -0.64 -13.67
N ARG A 234 19.65 -0.40 -13.88
CA ARG A 234 18.79 0.31 -12.92
C ARG A 234 18.74 -0.38 -11.56
N PHE A 235 18.64 -1.70 -11.58
CA PHE A 235 18.68 -2.51 -10.37
C PHE A 235 20.00 -2.34 -9.62
N CYS A 236 21.13 -2.53 -10.30
CA CYS A 236 22.45 -2.43 -9.68
C CYS A 236 22.74 -1.02 -9.15
N ILE A 237 22.43 0.02 -9.92
CA ILE A 237 22.63 1.41 -9.49
C ILE A 237 21.78 1.71 -8.26
N GLY A 238 20.47 1.40 -8.29
CA GLY A 238 19.58 1.64 -7.17
C GLY A 238 19.99 0.89 -5.90
N ALA A 239 20.37 -0.39 -6.05
CA ALA A 239 20.79 -1.21 -4.92
C ALA A 239 22.11 -0.73 -4.31
N VAL A 240 23.12 -0.50 -5.12
CA VAL A 240 24.44 -0.03 -4.65
C VAL A 240 24.33 1.35 -4.02
N PHE A 241 23.63 2.28 -4.68
CA PHE A 241 23.45 3.64 -4.18
C PHE A 241 22.68 3.64 -2.86
N GLY A 242 21.57 2.88 -2.75
CA GLY A 242 20.79 2.74 -1.51
C GLY A 242 21.62 2.17 -0.35
N ALA A 243 22.44 1.14 -0.63
CA ALA A 243 23.33 0.57 0.38
C ALA A 243 24.40 1.58 0.82
N LEU A 244 25.03 2.29 -0.12
CA LEU A 244 26.07 3.31 0.18
C LEU A 244 25.49 4.48 1.00
N VAL A 245 24.34 5.02 0.57
CA VAL A 245 23.66 6.09 1.32
C VAL A 245 23.24 5.59 2.70
N GLY A 246 22.71 4.36 2.81
CA GLY A 246 22.35 3.75 4.09
C GLY A 246 23.51 3.62 5.05
N ILE A 247 24.67 3.13 4.59
CA ILE A 247 25.90 3.02 5.40
C ILE A 247 26.41 4.42 5.79
N GLY A 248 26.44 5.34 4.85
CA GLY A 248 26.79 6.75 5.11
C GLY A 248 25.89 7.37 6.15
N TRP A 249 24.56 7.18 6.00
CA TRP A 249 23.56 7.69 6.93
C TRP A 249 23.67 7.09 8.33
N LEU A 250 23.93 5.78 8.46
CA LEU A 250 24.24 5.16 9.76
C LEU A 250 25.42 5.85 10.47
N THR A 251 26.40 6.31 9.73
CA THR A 251 27.56 7.01 10.29
C THR A 251 27.18 8.41 10.76
N VAL A 252 26.40 9.15 9.97
CA VAL A 252 25.90 10.49 10.33
C VAL A 252 24.91 10.42 11.49
N LEU A 253 24.03 9.41 11.49
CA LEU A 253 22.99 9.24 12.51
C LEU A 253 23.59 9.07 13.90
N LYS A 254 24.80 8.51 14.06
CA LYS A 254 25.50 8.48 15.38
C LYS A 254 25.64 9.85 16.02
N TRP A 255 25.79 10.87 15.21
CA TRP A 255 26.04 12.24 15.66
C TRP A 255 24.73 13.00 15.85
N VAL A 256 23.72 12.66 15.05
CA VAL A 256 22.43 13.36 15.00
C VAL A 256 21.35 12.65 15.84
N ALA A 257 21.51 11.37 16.16
CA ALA A 257 20.48 10.56 16.86
C ALA A 257 19.97 11.16 18.20
N LYS A 258 20.76 12.01 18.84
CA LYS A 258 20.39 12.71 20.09
C LYS A 258 19.69 14.04 19.86
N THR A 259 19.56 14.49 18.61
CA THR A 259 18.88 15.76 18.28
C THR A 259 17.38 15.57 18.13
N ALA A 260 16.62 16.63 18.43
CA ALA A 260 15.15 16.58 18.44
C ALA A 260 14.50 16.20 17.09
N TYR A 261 15.22 16.37 15.96
CA TYR A 261 14.66 16.21 14.61
C TYR A 261 15.32 15.06 13.82
N SER A 262 16.05 14.16 14.48
CA SER A 262 16.80 13.09 13.81
C SER A 262 15.91 12.16 12.96
N TYR A 263 14.68 11.93 13.39
CA TYR A 263 13.73 11.09 12.68
C TYR A 263 13.22 11.77 11.41
N MET A 264 12.86 13.06 11.50
CA MET A 264 12.46 13.85 10.33
C MET A 264 13.59 13.99 9.31
N LEU A 265 14.83 14.11 9.80
CA LEU A 265 16.00 14.18 8.93
C LEU A 265 16.21 12.87 8.18
N THR A 266 15.94 11.73 8.82
CA THR A 266 15.99 10.41 8.16
C THR A 266 14.97 10.33 7.04
N LEU A 267 13.71 10.80 7.23
CA LEU A 267 12.73 10.91 6.15
C LEU A 267 13.24 11.74 4.98
N GLY A 268 13.86 12.90 5.27
CA GLY A 268 14.46 13.75 4.24
C GLY A 268 15.54 13.04 3.44
N VAL A 269 16.41 12.27 4.11
CA VAL A 269 17.46 11.49 3.45
C VAL A 269 16.89 10.38 2.57
N VAL A 270 15.82 9.71 3.02
CA VAL A 270 15.14 8.67 2.21
C VAL A 270 14.57 9.26 0.92
N LEU A 271 13.89 10.40 0.99
CA LEU A 271 13.33 11.10 -0.18
C LEU A 271 14.43 11.57 -1.14
N LEU A 272 15.50 12.14 -0.60
CA LEU A 272 16.66 12.58 -1.41
C LEU A 272 17.36 11.39 -2.05
N ALA A 273 17.55 10.29 -1.32
CA ALA A 273 18.17 9.08 -1.84
C ALA A 273 17.34 8.49 -2.99
N TYR A 274 16.01 8.44 -2.86
CA TYR A 274 15.13 8.05 -3.95
C TYR A 274 15.33 8.93 -5.18
N ALA A 275 15.20 10.24 -5.03
CA ALA A 275 15.29 11.18 -6.14
C ALA A 275 16.66 11.17 -6.82
N LEU A 276 17.75 11.09 -6.05
CA LEU A 276 19.10 11.00 -6.59
C LEU A 276 19.34 9.66 -7.29
N SER A 277 18.80 8.56 -6.78
CA SER A 277 18.88 7.25 -7.45
C SER A 277 18.20 7.28 -8.82
N GLU A 278 16.98 7.84 -8.91
CA GLU A 278 16.28 8.01 -10.20
C GLU A 278 17.07 8.93 -11.15
N PHE A 279 17.62 10.03 -10.64
CA PHE A 279 18.43 10.95 -11.42
C PHE A 279 19.70 10.28 -11.99
N LEU A 280 20.32 9.36 -11.23
CA LEU A 280 21.47 8.57 -11.69
C LEU A 280 21.10 7.41 -12.63
N GLY A 281 19.81 7.29 -12.99
CA GLY A 281 19.32 6.18 -13.82
C GLY A 281 19.20 4.85 -13.09
N GLY A 282 19.18 4.88 -11.75
CA GLY A 282 18.90 3.72 -10.90
C GLY A 282 17.42 3.62 -10.56
N SER A 283 17.03 2.55 -9.85
CA SER A 283 15.68 2.42 -9.29
C SER A 283 15.62 3.02 -7.88
N GLY A 284 14.89 4.13 -7.71
CA GLY A 284 14.67 4.77 -6.42
C GLY A 284 13.91 3.86 -5.45
N ALA A 285 13.00 3.03 -5.95
CA ALA A 285 12.30 2.03 -5.18
C ALA A 285 13.26 1.05 -4.49
N LEU A 286 14.22 0.50 -5.25
CA LEU A 286 15.25 -0.37 -4.70
C LEU A 286 16.21 0.37 -3.77
N CYS A 287 16.55 1.61 -4.10
CA CYS A 287 17.36 2.46 -3.24
C CYS A 287 16.73 2.62 -1.86
N SER A 288 15.44 2.95 -1.79
CA SER A 288 14.69 3.11 -0.53
C SER A 288 14.62 1.81 0.27
N LEU A 289 14.38 0.67 -0.41
CA LEU A 289 14.35 -0.64 0.22
C LEU A 289 15.71 -1.00 0.82
N LEU A 290 16.80 -0.88 0.05
CA LEU A 290 18.16 -1.21 0.52
C LEU A 290 18.61 -0.29 1.65
N LEU A 291 18.29 1.00 1.56
CA LEU A 291 18.54 1.96 2.63
C LEU A 291 17.84 1.52 3.92
N GLY A 292 16.55 1.10 3.83
CA GLY A 292 15.79 0.53 4.94
C GLY A 292 16.42 -0.73 5.51
N ILE A 293 16.84 -1.68 4.66
CA ILE A 293 17.53 -2.91 5.07
C ILE A 293 18.81 -2.60 5.83
N VAL A 294 19.61 -1.65 5.36
CA VAL A 294 20.87 -1.24 6.02
C VAL A 294 20.60 -0.66 7.40
N LEU A 295 19.63 0.25 7.52
CA LEU A 295 19.28 0.84 8.82
C LEU A 295 18.64 -0.19 9.77
N GLY A 296 17.78 -1.07 9.26
CA GLY A 296 17.15 -2.12 10.05
C GLY A 296 18.13 -3.13 10.65
N ASN A 297 19.28 -3.32 10.01
CA ASN A 297 20.31 -4.31 10.36
C ASN A 297 21.64 -3.67 10.75
N GLU A 298 21.60 -2.57 11.50
CA GLU A 298 22.81 -1.81 11.87
C GLU A 298 23.91 -2.68 12.51
N LYS A 299 23.53 -3.66 13.37
CA LYS A 299 24.47 -4.53 14.09
C LYS A 299 25.24 -5.44 13.14
N GLU A 300 24.56 -5.99 12.16
CA GLU A 300 25.09 -6.86 11.12
C GLU A 300 26.02 -6.08 10.19
N ILE A 301 25.60 -4.89 9.77
CA ILE A 301 26.37 -4.01 8.89
C ILE A 301 27.67 -3.58 9.56
N TYR A 302 27.64 -3.15 10.84
CA TYR A 302 28.87 -2.84 11.57
C TYR A 302 29.77 -4.06 11.75
N GLY A 303 29.19 -5.25 11.91
CA GLY A 303 29.93 -6.50 11.95
C GLY A 303 30.65 -6.82 10.65
N MET A 304 29.99 -6.63 9.51
CA MET A 304 30.56 -6.82 8.17
C MET A 304 31.68 -5.81 7.85
N LEU A 305 31.48 -4.55 8.20
CA LEU A 305 32.44 -3.47 7.96
C LEU A 305 33.65 -3.50 8.91
N LYS A 306 33.65 -4.43 9.90
CA LYS A 306 34.69 -4.49 10.96
C LYS A 306 34.89 -3.16 11.68
N THR A 307 33.89 -2.28 11.67
CA THR A 307 33.98 -0.94 12.25
C THR A 307 33.56 -1.01 13.73
N ARG A 308 34.16 -0.16 14.56
CA ARG A 308 33.88 -0.11 15.99
C ARG A 308 32.38 0.15 16.23
N LYS A 309 31.70 -0.80 16.88
CA LYS A 309 30.28 -0.65 17.23
C LYS A 309 30.11 0.59 18.09
N PRO A 310 29.12 1.44 17.83
CA PRO A 310 28.79 2.52 18.76
C PRO A 310 28.38 1.96 20.13
N ALA A 311 28.59 2.74 21.19
CA ALA A 311 28.26 2.35 22.57
C ALA A 311 26.76 2.15 22.86
N GLY A 312 25.88 2.37 21.85
CA GLY A 312 24.44 2.17 21.90
C GLY A 312 23.85 1.89 20.52
N GLN A 313 22.56 1.52 20.45
CA GLN A 313 21.83 1.42 19.18
C GLN A 313 21.65 2.82 18.60
N VAL A 314 22.04 2.99 17.36
CA VAL A 314 21.87 4.26 16.61
C VAL A 314 20.46 4.34 16.04
N VAL A 315 19.94 3.21 15.52
CA VAL A 315 18.56 3.05 15.09
C VAL A 315 17.74 2.54 16.28
N ASP A 316 17.19 3.45 17.04
CA ASP A 316 16.41 3.14 18.23
C ASP A 316 14.97 2.69 17.91
N ALA A 317 14.25 2.21 18.92
CA ALA A 317 12.85 1.79 18.75
C ALA A 317 11.93 2.99 18.40
N GLY A 318 12.32 4.20 18.81
CA GLY A 318 11.59 5.43 18.51
C GLY A 318 11.61 5.75 17.00
N LEU A 319 12.78 5.66 16.37
CA LEU A 319 12.91 5.86 14.92
C LEU A 319 12.05 4.83 14.15
N LYS A 320 12.18 3.54 14.49
CA LYS A 320 11.39 2.49 13.82
C LYS A 320 9.90 2.70 13.96
N ARG A 321 9.45 3.10 15.15
CA ARG A 321 8.04 3.38 15.40
C ARG A 321 7.55 4.60 14.61
N PHE A 322 8.32 5.67 14.62
CA PHE A 322 7.99 6.89 13.87
C PHE A 322 7.86 6.60 12.37
N GLU A 323 8.81 5.87 11.77
CA GLU A 323 8.78 5.50 10.36
C GLU A 323 7.56 4.62 10.03
N SER A 324 7.24 3.65 10.88
CA SER A 324 6.03 2.82 10.71
C SER A 324 4.73 3.62 10.85
N GLU A 325 4.69 4.64 11.71
CA GLU A 325 3.53 5.54 11.84
C GLU A 325 3.39 6.41 10.56
N MET A 326 4.48 6.92 10.01
CA MET A 326 4.47 7.67 8.75
C MET A 326 4.07 6.78 7.56
N ALA A 327 4.62 5.58 7.47
CA ALA A 327 4.24 4.60 6.46
C ALA A 327 2.74 4.22 6.57
N PHE A 328 2.20 4.11 7.80
CA PHE A 328 0.77 3.87 8.01
C PHE A 328 -0.10 5.02 7.48
N ILE A 329 0.25 6.27 7.79
CA ILE A 329 -0.50 7.45 7.32
C ILE A 329 -0.51 7.50 5.79
N LEU A 330 0.66 7.38 5.16
CA LEU A 330 0.78 7.43 3.71
C LEU A 330 0.01 6.29 3.03
N ARG A 331 0.07 5.09 3.59
CA ARG A 331 -0.72 3.94 3.15
C ARG A 331 -2.22 4.21 3.26
N ALA A 332 -2.67 4.81 4.37
CA ALA A 332 -4.07 5.11 4.57
C ALA A 332 -4.60 6.12 3.53
N PHE A 333 -3.87 7.21 3.31
CA PHE A 333 -4.21 8.18 2.27
C PHE A 333 -4.22 7.55 0.88
N PHE A 334 -3.23 6.72 0.58
CA PHE A 334 -3.11 6.08 -0.73
C PHE A 334 -4.27 5.11 -1.01
N PHE A 335 -4.68 4.27 -0.05
CA PHE A 335 -5.80 3.34 -0.27
C PHE A 335 -7.16 4.05 -0.36
N VAL A 336 -7.38 5.12 0.39
CA VAL A 336 -8.57 5.97 0.20
C VAL A 336 -8.55 6.62 -1.18
N TYR A 337 -7.40 7.13 -1.58
CA TYR A 337 -7.23 7.71 -2.91
C TYR A 337 -7.51 6.71 -4.02
N LEU A 338 -7.01 5.47 -3.92
CA LEU A 338 -7.36 4.40 -4.87
C LEU A 338 -8.87 4.17 -4.96
N GLY A 339 -9.56 4.15 -3.81
CA GLY A 339 -11.02 4.05 -3.78
C GLY A 339 -11.73 5.22 -4.46
N LEU A 340 -11.18 6.45 -4.34
CA LEU A 340 -11.72 7.66 -4.97
C LEU A 340 -11.62 7.67 -6.49
N ILE A 341 -10.54 7.11 -7.06
CA ILE A 341 -10.32 7.09 -8.51
C ILE A 341 -11.02 5.94 -9.24
N VAL A 342 -11.62 5.00 -8.55
CA VAL A 342 -12.44 3.96 -9.21
C VAL A 342 -13.64 4.62 -9.88
N THR A 343 -13.63 4.72 -11.21
CA THR A 343 -14.64 5.46 -11.97
C THR A 343 -15.80 4.59 -12.44
N THR A 344 -15.58 3.29 -12.64
CA THR A 344 -16.61 2.39 -13.16
C THR A 344 -16.62 1.05 -12.43
N ILE A 345 -17.75 0.73 -11.82
CA ILE A 345 -18.01 -0.61 -11.29
C ILE A 345 -18.83 -1.36 -12.35
N ASN A 346 -18.15 -2.14 -13.20
CA ASN A 346 -18.80 -2.98 -14.20
C ASN A 346 -18.80 -4.44 -13.71
N VAL A 347 -19.92 -5.13 -13.89
CA VAL A 347 -20.08 -6.55 -13.53
C VAL A 347 -19.00 -7.42 -14.19
N THR A 348 -18.61 -7.11 -15.43
CA THR A 348 -17.54 -7.82 -16.15
C THR A 348 -16.20 -7.72 -15.41
N ILE A 349 -15.86 -6.53 -14.89
CA ILE A 349 -14.62 -6.31 -14.13
C ILE A 349 -14.65 -7.10 -12.82
N ILE A 350 -15.80 -7.15 -12.15
CA ILE A 350 -15.97 -7.93 -10.91
C ILE A 350 -15.78 -9.42 -11.20
N ILE A 351 -16.40 -9.95 -12.25
CA ILE A 351 -16.24 -11.36 -12.65
C ILE A 351 -14.78 -11.66 -12.99
N ALA A 352 -14.13 -10.79 -13.75
CA ALA A 352 -12.71 -10.92 -14.08
C ALA A 352 -11.84 -10.92 -12.82
N GLY A 353 -12.09 -10.03 -11.86
CA GLY A 353 -11.38 -9.97 -10.57
C GLY A 353 -11.56 -11.24 -9.75
N VAL A 354 -12.77 -11.80 -9.70
CA VAL A 354 -13.05 -13.08 -9.02
C VAL A 354 -12.31 -14.24 -9.69
N LEU A 355 -12.35 -14.32 -11.03
CA LEU A 355 -11.64 -15.34 -11.80
C LEU A 355 -10.13 -15.28 -11.57
N LEU A 356 -9.54 -14.08 -11.64
CA LEU A 356 -8.12 -13.88 -11.38
C LEU A 356 -7.76 -14.25 -9.92
N SER A 357 -8.56 -13.82 -8.95
CA SER A 357 -8.32 -14.14 -7.53
C SER A 357 -8.36 -15.66 -7.28
N PHE A 358 -9.31 -16.36 -7.89
CA PHE A 358 -9.41 -17.82 -7.77
C PHE A 358 -8.23 -18.54 -8.42
N SER A 359 -7.80 -18.09 -9.61
CA SER A 359 -6.63 -18.65 -10.28
C SER A 359 -5.35 -18.46 -9.46
N LEU A 360 -5.17 -17.27 -8.89
CA LEU A 360 -4.02 -16.95 -8.04
C LEU A 360 -4.01 -17.79 -6.75
N LEU A 361 -5.17 -18.09 -6.20
CA LEU A 361 -5.30 -19.01 -5.05
C LEU A 361 -4.85 -20.43 -5.42
N LEU A 362 -5.28 -20.95 -6.56
CA LEU A 362 -4.86 -22.27 -7.05
C LEU A 362 -3.33 -22.34 -7.26
N ILE A 363 -2.76 -21.31 -7.89
CA ILE A 363 -1.31 -21.22 -8.09
C ILE A 363 -0.58 -21.22 -6.74
N ARG A 364 -1.10 -20.50 -5.77
CA ARG A 364 -0.54 -20.44 -4.42
C ARG A 364 -0.50 -21.81 -3.76
N PHE A 365 -1.56 -22.58 -3.87
CA PHE A 365 -1.58 -23.97 -3.38
C PHE A 365 -0.47 -24.81 -4.03
N GLY A 366 -0.31 -24.73 -5.34
CA GLY A 366 0.75 -25.44 -6.07
C GLY A 366 2.16 -25.00 -5.65
N ALA A 367 2.42 -23.69 -5.59
CA ALA A 367 3.72 -23.15 -5.22
C ALA A 367 4.13 -23.52 -3.78
N VAL A 368 3.20 -23.40 -2.83
CA VAL A 368 3.44 -23.81 -1.44
C VAL A 368 3.70 -25.29 -1.35
N HIS A 369 2.99 -26.12 -2.10
CA HIS A 369 3.20 -27.56 -2.13
C HIS A 369 4.60 -27.94 -2.61
N LEU A 370 5.07 -27.26 -3.67
CA LEU A 370 6.43 -27.42 -4.19
C LEU A 370 7.49 -26.99 -3.18
N ALA A 371 7.34 -25.80 -2.58
CA ALA A 371 8.32 -25.24 -1.66
C ALA A 371 8.42 -25.97 -0.32
N THR A 372 7.31 -26.60 0.13
CA THR A 372 7.25 -27.36 1.39
C THR A 372 7.39 -28.87 1.19
N ALA A 373 7.67 -29.33 -0.03
CA ALA A 373 7.97 -30.74 -0.28
C ALA A 373 9.19 -31.17 0.57
N HIS A 374 9.07 -32.30 1.27
CA HIS A 374 10.11 -32.84 2.13
C HIS A 374 10.52 -31.91 3.31
N SER A 375 9.55 -31.18 3.89
CA SER A 375 9.83 -30.31 5.03
C SER A 375 8.85 -30.55 6.19
N GLU A 376 9.27 -30.17 7.40
CA GLU A 376 8.44 -30.21 8.62
C GLU A 376 7.20 -29.29 8.53
N LEU A 377 7.18 -28.37 7.58
CA LEU A 377 6.09 -27.41 7.33
C LEU A 377 4.85 -28.01 6.67
N THR A 378 4.83 -29.34 6.48
CA THR A 378 3.69 -30.05 5.89
C THR A 378 2.37 -29.79 6.63
N GLN A 379 2.42 -29.62 7.94
CA GLN A 379 1.25 -29.32 8.77
C GLN A 379 0.71 -27.90 8.55
N GLU A 380 1.56 -26.95 8.12
CA GLU A 380 1.19 -25.56 7.91
C GLU A 380 0.88 -25.22 6.44
N ARG A 381 0.98 -26.19 5.53
CA ARG A 381 0.77 -25.99 4.09
C ARG A 381 -0.55 -25.30 3.77
N THR A 382 -1.64 -25.78 4.34
CA THR A 382 -2.98 -25.23 4.09
C THR A 382 -3.04 -23.77 4.54
N THR A 383 -2.50 -23.47 5.71
CA THR A 383 -2.45 -22.09 6.24
C THR A 383 -1.59 -21.19 5.36
N MET A 384 -0.41 -21.66 4.94
CA MET A 384 0.48 -20.92 4.04
C MET A 384 -0.16 -20.66 2.66
N SER A 385 -0.92 -21.63 2.16
CA SER A 385 -1.61 -21.53 0.87
C SER A 385 -2.80 -20.56 0.91
N LEU A 386 -3.53 -20.52 2.01
CA LEU A 386 -4.67 -19.62 2.20
C LEU A 386 -4.23 -18.15 2.43
N LEU A 387 -2.98 -17.93 2.85
CA LEU A 387 -2.42 -16.59 3.02
C LEU A 387 -2.07 -15.98 1.66
N LEU A 388 -3.11 -15.69 0.87
CA LEU A 388 -3.01 -14.96 -0.39
C LEU A 388 -3.22 -13.47 -0.13
N SER A 389 -2.15 -12.74 0.11
CA SER A 389 -2.18 -11.29 0.24
C SER A 389 -1.46 -10.64 -0.92
N ARG A 390 -2.07 -9.68 -1.59
CA ARG A 390 -1.40 -8.91 -2.63
C ARG A 390 -0.81 -7.64 -2.06
N GLY A 391 0.37 -7.29 -2.56
CA GLY A 391 1.20 -6.22 -2.01
C GLY A 391 0.73 -4.84 -2.40
N LEU A 392 1.22 -3.87 -1.65
CA LEU A 392 1.06 -2.46 -1.98
C LEU A 392 1.82 -2.13 -3.28
N ALA A 393 2.93 -2.81 -3.56
CA ALA A 393 3.65 -2.67 -4.82
C ALA A 393 2.72 -2.85 -6.03
N ALA A 394 1.80 -3.83 -5.95
CA ALA A 394 0.78 -4.05 -6.98
C ALA A 394 -0.24 -2.90 -7.12
N ALA A 395 -0.45 -2.12 -6.07
CA ALA A 395 -1.40 -1.02 -6.09
C ALA A 395 -0.76 0.30 -6.54
N VAL A 396 0.55 0.44 -6.41
CA VAL A 396 1.32 1.65 -6.76
C VAL A 396 1.82 1.62 -8.21
N LEU A 397 2.11 0.44 -8.76
CA LEU A 397 2.53 0.23 -10.14
C LEU A 397 1.35 0.30 -11.11
#